data_2bcfa580a7b12e112ef2e102589ca02d
#
_entry.id   2bcfa580a7b12e112ef2e102589ca02d
#
_cell.length_a   1.000
_cell.length_b   1.000
_cell.length_c   1.000
_cell.angle_alpha   90.00
_cell.angle_beta   90.00
_cell.angle_gamma   90.00
#
_symmetry.space_group_name_H-M   'P 1'
#
loop_
_entity.id
_entity.type
_entity.pdbx_description
1 polymer ?
#
loop_
_entity_poly.entity_id
_entity_poly.type
_entity_poly.pdbx_seq_one_letter_code
_entity_poly.pdbx_strand_id
1 'polypeptide(L)'
;MKPEDAKATFLLEHCAERCDGYQKDDVCENCEINAAIKAIEKQIPRDSFKNECDCIVDYELLYKAIDKKCRSKNCYCHNEYRIFLHNSYPSVCINREKYYVHILVGEMIYGNIRKGYVIHHKDKNKLNALPQNLELMSSYKHNKLHGEERKGLDFRSENGKKNSINALREARARKDVTKGKIEELRRQGLTIQEISEALNCGINTVYRRLGIKA
;
A
#
# COMPACT_ATOMS: atom_id res chain seq x y z
N MET A 1 21.18 -11.70 -2.47
CA MET A 1 21.55 -12.95 -3.15
C MET A 1 20.39 -13.36 -4.03
N LYS A 2 20.62 -13.67 -5.30
CA LYS A 2 19.56 -14.11 -6.19
C LYS A 2 19.11 -15.54 -5.83
N PRO A 3 17.87 -15.95 -6.12
CA PRO A 3 17.38 -17.29 -5.79
C PRO A 3 18.23 -18.42 -6.42
N GLU A 4 18.74 -18.21 -7.64
CA GLU A 4 19.63 -19.16 -8.31
C GLU A 4 20.92 -19.37 -7.54
N ASP A 5 21.55 -18.27 -7.09
CA ASP A 5 22.78 -18.31 -6.28
C ASP A 5 22.51 -18.97 -4.92
N ALA A 6 21.37 -18.65 -4.30
CA ALA A 6 20.95 -19.25 -3.02
C ALA A 6 20.74 -20.77 -3.17
N LYS A 7 20.12 -21.22 -4.27
CA LYS A 7 19.96 -22.65 -4.55
C LYS A 7 21.30 -23.36 -4.72
N ALA A 8 22.21 -22.77 -5.50
CA ALA A 8 23.54 -23.34 -5.74
C ALA A 8 24.36 -23.43 -4.44
N THR A 9 24.36 -22.38 -3.63
CA THR A 9 25.03 -22.35 -2.32
C THR A 9 24.45 -23.40 -1.40
N PHE A 10 23.13 -23.50 -1.30
CA PHE A 10 22.44 -24.45 -0.42
C PHE A 10 22.70 -25.90 -0.81
N LEU A 11 22.74 -26.20 -2.11
CA LEU A 11 23.12 -27.53 -2.62
C LEU A 11 24.56 -27.89 -2.27
N LEU A 12 25.51 -26.94 -2.42
CA LEU A 12 26.92 -27.16 -2.13
C LEU A 12 27.17 -27.36 -0.63
N GLU A 13 26.59 -26.50 0.19
CA GLU A 13 26.85 -26.50 1.65
C GLU A 13 26.13 -27.63 2.40
N HIS A 14 24.98 -28.08 1.93
CA HIS A 14 24.15 -29.01 2.68
C HIS A 14 23.98 -30.38 2.04
N CYS A 15 23.84 -30.47 0.72
CA CYS A 15 23.66 -31.77 0.05
C CYS A 15 25.00 -32.50 -0.15
N ALA A 16 26.08 -31.79 -0.51
CA ALA A 16 27.38 -32.39 -0.72
C ALA A 16 28.00 -32.99 0.56
N GLU A 17 27.66 -32.41 1.71
CA GLU A 17 28.17 -32.86 3.02
C GLU A 17 27.36 -34.00 3.65
N ARG A 18 26.09 -34.15 3.30
CA ARG A 18 25.17 -35.09 3.97
C ARG A 18 24.80 -36.34 3.16
N CYS A 19 24.86 -36.23 1.86
CA CYS A 19 24.50 -37.36 0.98
C CYS A 19 25.19 -37.17 -0.37
N ASP A 20 26.17 -37.82 -0.72
CA ASP A 20 26.93 -37.88 -2.01
C ASP A 20 26.36 -37.09 -3.21
N GLY A 21 25.66 -35.98 -2.94
CA GLY A 21 25.01 -35.09 -3.89
C GLY A 21 23.48 -35.22 -3.95
N TYR A 22 22.86 -34.21 -4.56
CA TYR A 22 21.41 -34.17 -4.79
C TYR A 22 21.00 -35.23 -5.83
N GLN A 23 20.40 -36.29 -5.34
CA GLN A 23 19.80 -37.34 -6.18
C GLN A 23 18.29 -37.18 -6.12
N LYS A 24 17.62 -37.31 -7.26
CA LYS A 24 16.14 -37.22 -7.36
C LYS A 24 15.45 -38.53 -6.93
N ASP A 25 16.00 -39.21 -5.94
CA ASP A 25 15.49 -40.50 -5.47
C ASP A 25 14.49 -40.32 -4.32
N ASP A 26 13.77 -41.40 -3.98
CA ASP A 26 12.75 -41.40 -2.89
C ASP A 26 13.28 -40.88 -1.55
N VAL A 27 14.59 -41.02 -1.28
CA VAL A 27 15.27 -40.50 -0.09
C VAL A 27 15.23 -38.96 -0.07
N CYS A 28 15.36 -38.31 -1.24
CA CYS A 28 15.31 -36.86 -1.34
C CYS A 28 13.89 -36.31 -1.24
N GLU A 29 12.86 -37.07 -1.50
CA GLU A 29 11.47 -36.60 -1.44
C GLU A 29 11.07 -36.19 -0.02
N ASN A 30 11.58 -36.88 0.99
CA ASN A 30 11.29 -36.64 2.42
C ASN A 30 12.39 -35.86 3.14
N CYS A 31 13.40 -35.36 2.41
CA CYS A 31 14.50 -34.62 3.00
C CYS A 31 14.10 -33.13 3.22
N GLU A 32 14.39 -32.60 4.44
CA GLU A 32 14.16 -31.18 4.75
C GLU A 32 14.92 -30.24 3.81
N ILE A 33 16.13 -30.64 3.38
CA ILE A 33 16.96 -29.89 2.43
C ILE A 33 16.26 -29.83 1.07
N ASN A 34 15.68 -30.91 0.60
CA ASN A 34 14.91 -30.91 -0.65
C ASN A 34 13.67 -29.99 -0.56
N ALA A 35 12.99 -29.97 0.59
CA ALA A 35 11.89 -29.05 0.80
C ALA A 35 12.34 -27.59 0.72
N ALA A 36 13.50 -27.26 1.29
CA ALA A 36 14.09 -25.92 1.20
C ALA A 36 14.51 -25.55 -0.23
N ILE A 37 15.12 -26.49 -0.95
CA ILE A 37 15.48 -26.31 -2.37
C ILE A 37 14.25 -26.05 -3.22
N LYS A 38 13.19 -26.86 -3.06
CA LYS A 38 11.91 -26.66 -3.76
C LYS A 38 11.28 -25.30 -3.46
N ALA A 39 11.43 -24.80 -2.22
CA ALA A 39 10.94 -23.48 -1.85
C ALA A 39 11.75 -22.35 -2.53
N ILE A 40 13.08 -22.53 -2.69
CA ILE A 40 13.94 -21.61 -3.42
C ILE A 40 13.63 -21.65 -4.92
N GLU A 41 13.45 -22.84 -5.49
CA GLU A 41 13.12 -23.03 -6.92
C GLU A 41 11.83 -22.31 -7.33
N LYS A 42 10.85 -22.25 -6.46
CA LYS A 42 9.60 -21.51 -6.70
C LYS A 42 9.80 -19.99 -6.81
N GLN A 43 10.91 -19.46 -6.32
CA GLN A 43 11.28 -18.05 -6.39
C GLN A 43 12.14 -17.71 -7.63
N ILE A 44 12.60 -18.73 -8.37
CA ILE A 44 13.31 -18.52 -9.62
C ILE A 44 12.30 -18.12 -10.70
N PRO A 45 12.52 -16.98 -11.40
CA PRO A 45 11.64 -16.55 -12.47
C PRO A 45 11.50 -17.62 -13.54
N ARG A 46 10.26 -17.90 -13.96
CA ARG A 46 10.00 -18.73 -15.13
C ARG A 46 10.13 -17.89 -16.40
N ASP A 47 10.38 -18.50 -17.53
CA ASP A 47 10.51 -17.85 -18.84
C ASP A 47 9.30 -16.96 -19.19
N SER A 48 8.13 -17.28 -18.59
CA SER A 48 6.91 -16.48 -18.73
C SER A 48 6.87 -15.20 -17.89
N PHE A 49 7.91 -14.89 -17.09
CA PHE A 49 7.94 -13.71 -16.24
C PHE A 49 9.20 -12.87 -16.45
N LYS A 50 9.01 -11.58 -16.70
CA LYS A 50 10.06 -10.57 -16.65
C LYS A 50 9.89 -9.72 -15.38
N ASN A 51 10.74 -9.94 -14.40
CA ASN A 51 10.72 -9.22 -13.13
C ASN A 51 11.60 -7.97 -13.21
N GLU A 52 10.99 -6.80 -13.34
CA GLU A 52 11.67 -5.51 -13.52
C GLU A 52 11.82 -4.71 -12.19
N CYS A 53 11.40 -5.29 -11.07
CA CYS A 53 11.41 -4.57 -9.78
C CYS A 53 11.95 -5.39 -8.61
N ASP A 54 12.67 -6.48 -8.88
CA ASP A 54 13.24 -7.38 -7.87
C ASP A 54 12.19 -7.91 -6.86
N CYS A 55 10.96 -8.13 -7.35
CA CYS A 55 9.89 -8.71 -6.55
C CYS A 55 10.25 -10.14 -6.16
N ILE A 56 10.16 -10.45 -4.87
CA ILE A 56 10.35 -11.78 -4.31
C ILE A 56 8.97 -12.43 -4.22
N VAL A 57 8.72 -13.47 -5.00
CA VAL A 57 7.41 -14.12 -5.10
C VAL A 57 7.54 -15.59 -5.43
N ASP A 58 6.57 -16.41 -5.03
CA ASP A 58 6.37 -17.76 -5.54
C ASP A 58 5.76 -17.66 -6.94
N TYR A 59 6.58 -17.87 -7.98
CA TYR A 59 6.16 -17.74 -9.38
C TYR A 59 5.12 -18.77 -9.80
N GLU A 60 5.13 -19.95 -9.18
CA GLU A 60 4.11 -20.97 -9.46
C GLU A 60 2.74 -20.53 -8.96
N LEU A 61 2.71 -20.00 -7.73
CA LEU A 61 1.48 -19.49 -7.13
C LEU A 61 0.98 -18.25 -7.85
N LEU A 62 1.88 -17.35 -8.24
CA LEU A 62 1.55 -16.15 -9.01
C LEU A 62 0.96 -16.53 -10.38
N TYR A 63 1.54 -17.50 -11.07
CA TYR A 63 1.01 -17.98 -12.36
C TYR A 63 -0.41 -18.53 -12.21
N LYS A 64 -0.65 -19.37 -11.20
CA LYS A 64 -1.99 -19.90 -10.88
C LYS A 64 -3.00 -18.79 -10.57
N ALA A 65 -2.56 -17.73 -9.84
CA ALA A 65 -3.39 -16.57 -9.53
C ALA A 65 -3.78 -15.78 -10.77
N ILE A 66 -2.82 -15.56 -11.68
CA ILE A 66 -3.05 -14.87 -12.95
C ILE A 66 -4.00 -15.68 -13.85
N ASP A 67 -3.76 -16.98 -14.00
CA ASP A 67 -4.61 -17.88 -14.79
C ASP A 67 -6.06 -17.87 -14.26
N LYS A 68 -6.24 -18.00 -12.95
CA LYS A 68 -7.56 -17.89 -12.31
C LYS A 68 -8.23 -16.55 -12.63
N LYS A 69 -7.46 -15.44 -12.62
CA LYS A 69 -7.97 -14.11 -12.91
C LYS A 69 -8.34 -13.95 -14.39
N CYS A 70 -7.49 -14.47 -15.30
CA CYS A 70 -7.77 -14.50 -16.74
C CYS A 70 -9.06 -15.26 -17.04
N ARG A 71 -9.25 -16.45 -16.47
CA ARG A 71 -10.49 -17.23 -16.65
C ARG A 71 -11.72 -16.49 -16.16
N SER A 72 -11.64 -15.82 -15.01
CA SER A 72 -12.75 -15.05 -14.46
C SER A 72 -13.17 -13.85 -15.33
N LYS A 73 -12.25 -13.36 -16.16
CA LYS A 73 -12.46 -12.23 -17.07
C LYS A 73 -12.62 -12.64 -18.54
N ASN A 74 -12.68 -13.93 -18.84
CA ASN A 74 -12.70 -14.46 -20.21
C ASN A 74 -11.59 -13.85 -21.10
N CYS A 75 -10.39 -13.69 -20.54
CA CYS A 75 -9.23 -13.20 -21.28
C CYS A 75 -8.20 -14.32 -21.46
N TYR A 76 -7.45 -14.23 -22.55
CA TYR A 76 -6.34 -15.15 -22.78
C TYR A 76 -5.14 -14.75 -21.92
N CYS A 77 -4.46 -15.73 -21.31
CA CYS A 77 -3.18 -15.53 -20.66
C CYS A 77 -2.11 -15.18 -21.71
N HIS A 78 -1.30 -14.18 -21.41
CA HIS A 78 -0.14 -13.85 -22.24
C HIS A 78 0.97 -14.89 -22.05
N ASN A 79 1.83 -15.04 -23.05
CA ASN A 79 3.00 -15.91 -22.95
C ASN A 79 4.07 -15.32 -22.03
N GLU A 80 4.04 -14.00 -21.81
CA GLU A 80 4.99 -13.28 -20.97
C GLU A 80 4.28 -12.22 -20.11
N TYR A 81 4.57 -12.22 -18.80
CA TYR A 81 4.07 -11.23 -17.85
C TYR A 81 5.23 -10.38 -17.33
N ARG A 82 5.05 -9.05 -17.34
CA ARG A 82 5.99 -8.12 -16.74
C ARG A 82 5.55 -7.82 -15.31
N ILE A 83 6.48 -7.97 -14.35
CA ILE A 83 6.30 -7.51 -12.98
C ILE A 83 7.02 -6.17 -12.86
N PHE A 84 6.28 -5.12 -12.58
CA PHE A 84 6.77 -3.74 -12.53
C PHE A 84 6.22 -3.01 -11.30
N LEU A 85 6.87 -1.90 -10.90
CA LEU A 85 6.37 -1.08 -9.79
C LEU A 85 5.19 -0.20 -10.21
N HIS A 86 4.11 -0.26 -9.43
CA HIS A 86 2.99 0.67 -9.51
C HIS A 86 2.61 1.12 -8.10
N ASN A 87 2.63 2.43 -7.83
CA ASN A 87 2.42 2.99 -6.49
C ASN A 87 3.29 2.33 -5.40
N SER A 88 4.56 2.09 -5.71
CA SER A 88 5.54 1.41 -4.83
C SER A 88 5.22 -0.06 -4.52
N TYR A 89 4.34 -0.72 -5.27
CA TYR A 89 4.04 -2.14 -5.13
C TYR A 89 4.31 -2.88 -6.44
N PRO A 90 4.88 -4.10 -6.39
CA PRO A 90 4.95 -4.98 -7.54
C PRO A 90 3.57 -5.27 -8.11
N SER A 91 3.44 -5.15 -9.41
CA SER A 91 2.17 -5.27 -10.13
C SER A 91 2.36 -5.98 -11.45
N VAL A 92 1.33 -6.66 -11.90
CA VAL A 92 1.21 -7.25 -13.24
C VAL A 92 0.00 -6.66 -13.97
N CYS A 93 0.06 -6.65 -15.30
CA CYS A 93 -1.06 -6.22 -16.13
C CYS A 93 -1.80 -7.45 -16.67
N ILE A 94 -3.11 -7.53 -16.41
CA ILE A 94 -3.99 -8.58 -16.94
C ILE A 94 -5.15 -7.88 -17.64
N ASN A 95 -5.35 -8.14 -18.93
CA ASN A 95 -6.42 -7.52 -19.72
C ASN A 95 -6.48 -5.99 -19.56
N ARG A 96 -5.31 -5.31 -19.71
CA ARG A 96 -5.11 -3.85 -19.54
C ARG A 96 -5.40 -3.29 -18.13
N GLU A 97 -5.74 -4.14 -17.16
CA GLU A 97 -5.90 -3.74 -15.77
C GLU A 97 -4.66 -4.14 -14.95
N LYS A 98 -4.28 -3.28 -13.99
CA LYS A 98 -3.13 -3.51 -13.12
C LYS A 98 -3.57 -4.22 -11.85
N TYR A 99 -2.88 -5.30 -11.50
CA TYR A 99 -3.11 -6.07 -10.28
C TYR A 99 -1.83 -6.12 -9.45
N TYR A 100 -1.96 -5.82 -8.17
CA TYR A 100 -0.85 -5.94 -7.23
C TYR A 100 -0.51 -7.42 -6.98
N VAL A 101 0.77 -7.77 -7.07
CA VAL A 101 1.25 -9.15 -6.90
C VAL A 101 0.84 -9.72 -5.54
N HIS A 102 1.05 -8.97 -4.43
CA HIS A 102 0.69 -9.42 -3.10
C HIS A 102 -0.83 -9.65 -2.91
N ILE A 103 -1.68 -8.93 -3.64
CA ILE A 103 -3.13 -9.16 -3.62
C ILE A 103 -3.48 -10.45 -4.37
N LEU A 104 -2.89 -10.67 -5.55
CA LEU A 104 -3.11 -11.91 -6.31
C LEU A 104 -2.68 -13.15 -5.52
N VAL A 105 -1.49 -13.09 -4.91
CA VAL A 105 -0.99 -14.17 -4.04
C VAL A 105 -1.87 -14.32 -2.81
N GLY A 106 -2.27 -13.21 -2.18
CA GLY A 106 -3.17 -13.22 -1.03
C GLY A 106 -4.54 -13.83 -1.33
N GLU A 107 -5.13 -13.55 -2.50
CA GLU A 107 -6.38 -14.17 -2.95
C GLU A 107 -6.26 -15.69 -3.15
N MET A 108 -5.06 -16.19 -3.46
CA MET A 108 -4.82 -17.64 -3.55
C MET A 108 -4.74 -18.31 -2.17
N ILE A 109 -4.21 -17.60 -1.16
CA ILE A 109 -4.01 -18.13 0.19
C ILE A 109 -5.30 -18.03 1.01
N TYR A 110 -5.94 -16.85 1.00
CA TYR A 110 -7.05 -16.51 1.89
C TYR A 110 -8.42 -16.54 1.19
N GLY A 111 -8.44 -16.81 -0.12
CA GLY A 111 -9.66 -16.70 -0.92
C GLY A 111 -10.01 -15.24 -1.24
N ASN A 112 -11.27 -14.99 -1.55
CA ASN A 112 -11.72 -13.66 -1.95
C ASN A 112 -11.64 -12.66 -0.77
N ILE A 113 -10.85 -11.60 -0.95
CA ILE A 113 -10.62 -10.59 0.09
C ILE A 113 -11.85 -9.69 0.21
N ARG A 114 -12.53 -9.76 1.35
CA ARG A 114 -13.74 -8.96 1.62
C ARG A 114 -13.38 -7.48 1.81
N LYS A 115 -14.33 -6.61 1.47
CA LYS A 115 -14.22 -5.17 1.77
C LYS A 115 -13.92 -4.95 3.26
N GLY A 116 -12.98 -4.07 3.57
CA GLY A 116 -12.53 -3.82 4.95
C GLY A 116 -11.36 -4.69 5.42
N TYR A 117 -10.85 -5.58 4.55
CA TYR A 117 -9.64 -6.35 4.80
C TYR A 117 -8.55 -5.99 3.80
N VAL A 118 -7.30 -6.14 4.21
CA VAL A 118 -6.10 -5.87 3.41
C VAL A 118 -5.07 -6.97 3.60
N ILE A 119 -4.20 -7.15 2.62
CA ILE A 119 -3.01 -8.00 2.74
C ILE A 119 -1.86 -7.13 3.21
N HIS A 120 -1.26 -7.51 4.33
CA HIS A 120 -0.14 -6.83 4.96
C HIS A 120 1.15 -7.65 4.78
N HIS A 121 2.28 -6.96 4.56
CA HIS A 121 3.62 -7.56 4.52
C HIS A 121 4.19 -7.57 5.95
N LYS A 122 4.42 -8.74 6.53
CA LYS A 122 4.91 -8.89 7.93
C LYS A 122 6.27 -8.22 8.13
N ASP A 123 7.16 -8.33 7.15
CA ASP A 123 8.50 -7.71 7.15
C ASP A 123 8.51 -6.23 6.72
N LYS A 124 7.34 -5.66 6.38
CA LYS A 124 7.18 -4.29 5.84
C LYS A 124 7.86 -4.05 4.48
N ASN A 125 8.43 -5.09 3.87
CA ASN A 125 9.02 -5.03 2.54
C ASN A 125 7.95 -5.30 1.48
N LYS A 126 7.53 -4.27 0.77
CA LYS A 126 6.51 -4.35 -0.28
C LYS A 126 6.91 -5.23 -1.47
N LEU A 127 8.22 -5.48 -1.65
CA LEU A 127 8.75 -6.32 -2.70
C LEU A 127 8.66 -7.82 -2.36
N ASN A 128 8.45 -8.16 -1.09
CA ASN A 128 8.40 -9.54 -0.63
C ASN A 128 6.96 -10.06 -0.57
N ALA A 129 6.47 -10.59 -1.67
CA ALA A 129 5.12 -11.15 -1.81
C ALA A 129 5.08 -12.69 -1.60
N LEU A 130 6.02 -13.26 -0.83
CA LEU A 130 5.98 -14.68 -0.48
C LEU A 130 4.80 -15.00 0.44
N PRO A 131 4.16 -16.17 0.29
CA PRO A 131 3.01 -16.60 1.10
C PRO A 131 3.20 -16.45 2.60
N GLN A 132 4.35 -16.85 3.13
CA GLN A 132 4.68 -16.79 4.57
C GLN A 132 4.83 -15.38 5.09
N ASN A 133 5.10 -14.39 4.23
CA ASN A 133 5.24 -12.98 4.57
C ASN A 133 3.92 -12.21 4.52
N LEU A 134 2.89 -12.76 3.91
CA LEU A 134 1.60 -12.10 3.75
C LEU A 134 0.64 -12.46 4.89
N GLU A 135 -0.07 -11.46 5.41
CA GLU A 135 -1.09 -11.62 6.43
C GLU A 135 -2.38 -10.88 6.03
N LEU A 136 -3.51 -11.59 6.12
CA LEU A 136 -4.82 -10.96 5.97
C LEU A 136 -5.24 -10.30 7.28
N MET A 137 -5.48 -9.01 7.27
CA MET A 137 -5.95 -8.30 8.46
C MET A 137 -7.03 -7.26 8.13
N SER A 138 -7.80 -6.85 9.12
CA SER A 138 -8.76 -5.77 8.94
C SER A 138 -8.05 -4.44 8.68
N SER A 139 -8.63 -3.58 7.85
CA SER A 139 -8.11 -2.24 7.58
C SER A 139 -7.96 -1.41 8.86
N TYR A 140 -8.82 -1.64 9.86
CA TYR A 140 -8.68 -1.00 11.17
C TYR A 140 -7.39 -1.42 11.88
N LYS A 141 -7.11 -2.76 11.97
CA LYS A 141 -5.87 -3.28 12.58
C LYS A 141 -4.63 -2.78 11.84
N HIS A 142 -4.67 -2.79 10.50
CA HIS A 142 -3.60 -2.31 9.65
C HIS A 142 -3.31 -0.81 9.88
N ASN A 143 -4.35 0.03 9.89
CA ASN A 143 -4.20 1.46 10.14
C ASN A 143 -3.71 1.76 11.55
N LYS A 144 -4.15 1.00 12.56
CA LYS A 144 -3.67 1.10 13.93
C LYS A 144 -2.18 0.78 14.03
N LEU A 145 -1.75 -0.33 13.42
CA LEU A 145 -0.34 -0.76 13.38
C LEU A 145 0.55 0.35 12.82
N HIS A 146 0.22 0.87 11.62
CA HIS A 146 0.99 1.97 11.02
C HIS A 146 0.77 3.33 11.71
N GLY A 147 -0.34 3.52 12.39
CA GLY A 147 -0.59 4.71 13.19
C GLY A 147 0.30 4.76 14.43
N GLU A 148 0.52 3.64 15.09
CA GLU A 148 1.43 3.53 16.23
C GLU A 148 2.89 3.78 15.83
N GLU A 149 3.31 3.24 14.68
CA GLU A 149 4.65 3.48 14.12
C GLU A 149 4.91 4.95 13.77
N ARG A 150 3.87 5.68 13.37
CA ARG A 150 3.95 7.12 13.03
C ARG A 150 3.78 8.04 14.22
N LYS A 151 3.52 7.49 15.41
CA LYS A 151 3.28 8.27 16.60
C LYS A 151 4.52 9.09 16.97
N GLY A 152 4.38 10.41 17.00
CA GLY A 152 5.48 11.34 17.25
C GLY A 152 6.25 11.79 16.01
N LEU A 153 5.99 11.23 14.83
CA LEU A 153 6.59 11.69 13.58
C LEU A 153 5.68 12.71 12.89
N ASP A 154 6.22 13.86 12.59
CA ASP A 154 5.50 14.90 11.82
C ASP A 154 5.82 14.79 10.33
N PHE A 155 4.96 14.09 9.59
CA PHE A 155 5.11 13.90 8.13
C PHE A 155 4.54 15.06 7.30
N ARG A 156 4.01 16.10 7.94
CA ARG A 156 3.48 17.25 7.20
C ARG A 156 4.62 18.01 6.54
N SER A 157 4.45 18.31 5.27
CA SER A 157 5.36 19.24 4.59
C SER A 157 5.33 20.62 5.26
N GLU A 158 6.38 21.41 5.06
CA GLU A 158 6.41 22.79 5.57
C GLU A 158 5.19 23.62 5.13
N ASN A 159 4.74 23.43 3.90
CA ASN A 159 3.50 24.04 3.40
C ASN A 159 2.26 23.51 4.13
N GLY A 160 2.20 22.21 4.43
CA GLY A 160 1.13 21.61 5.22
C GLY A 160 1.09 22.15 6.66
N LYS A 161 2.25 22.36 7.29
CA LYS A 161 2.37 22.99 8.61
C LYS A 161 1.88 24.44 8.58
N LYS A 162 2.34 25.23 7.60
CA LYS A 162 1.89 26.62 7.40
C LYS A 162 0.38 26.71 7.18
N ASN A 163 -0.18 25.85 6.32
CA ASN A 163 -1.61 25.80 6.07
C ASN A 163 -2.41 25.44 7.32
N SER A 164 -1.93 24.50 8.14
CA SER A 164 -2.58 24.16 9.42
C SER A 164 -2.55 25.31 10.42
N ILE A 165 -1.44 26.04 10.52
CA ILE A 165 -1.31 27.23 11.38
C ILE A 165 -2.25 28.34 10.89
N ASN A 166 -2.30 28.60 9.59
CA ASN A 166 -3.20 29.60 9.01
C ASN A 166 -4.67 29.23 9.24
N ALA A 167 -5.05 27.96 9.03
CA ALA A 167 -6.40 27.48 9.31
C ALA A 167 -6.79 27.66 10.80
N LEU A 168 -5.87 27.43 11.73
CA LEU A 168 -6.10 27.67 13.16
C LEU A 168 -6.24 29.17 13.49
N ARG A 169 -5.42 30.04 12.87
CA ARG A 169 -5.54 31.48 13.00
C ARG A 169 -6.88 31.99 12.48
N GLU A 170 -7.29 31.54 11.29
CA GLU A 170 -8.59 31.84 10.70
C GLU A 170 -9.77 31.34 11.56
N ALA A 171 -9.66 30.13 12.13
CA ALA A 171 -10.69 29.57 12.99
C ALA A 171 -10.82 30.37 14.30
N ARG A 172 -9.72 30.88 14.88
CA ARG A 172 -9.73 31.77 16.02
C ARG A 172 -10.35 33.12 15.66
N ALA A 173 -9.91 33.76 14.58
CA ALA A 173 -10.48 35.02 14.09
C ALA A 173 -12.00 34.91 13.86
N ARG A 174 -12.45 33.74 13.30
CA ARG A 174 -13.89 33.47 13.13
C ARG A 174 -14.66 33.32 14.44
N LYS A 175 -14.04 32.90 15.54
CA LYS A 175 -14.66 32.83 16.86
C LYS A 175 -14.87 34.24 17.45
N ASP A 176 -13.96 35.17 17.17
CA ASP A 176 -14.02 36.55 17.65
C ASP A 176 -15.02 37.40 16.88
N VAL A 177 -15.44 36.96 15.68
CA VAL A 177 -16.45 37.65 14.87
C VAL A 177 -17.86 37.24 15.34
N THR A 178 -18.37 37.90 16.33
CA THR A 178 -19.74 37.66 16.84
C THR A 178 -20.77 38.55 16.13
N LYS A 179 -22.05 38.12 16.11
CA LYS A 179 -23.14 38.88 15.53
C LYS A 179 -23.27 40.26 16.21
N GLY A 180 -23.18 40.29 17.54
CA GLY A 180 -23.25 41.53 18.31
C GLY A 180 -22.16 42.53 17.96
N LYS A 181 -20.91 42.08 17.74
CA LYS A 181 -19.81 42.96 17.33
C LYS A 181 -19.99 43.53 15.92
N ILE A 182 -20.57 42.74 15.01
CA ILE A 182 -20.91 43.21 13.66
C ILE A 182 -22.03 44.24 13.71
N GLU A 183 -23.08 44.01 14.51
CA GLU A 183 -24.20 44.96 14.68
C GLU A 183 -23.76 46.26 15.33
N GLU A 184 -22.79 46.20 16.24
CA GLU A 184 -22.20 47.40 16.86
C GLU A 184 -21.44 48.25 15.82
N LEU A 185 -20.58 47.63 15.02
CA LEU A 185 -19.86 48.32 13.94
C LEU A 185 -20.82 48.91 12.88
N ARG A 186 -21.93 48.19 12.58
CA ARG A 186 -22.98 48.74 11.70
C ARG A 186 -23.69 49.96 12.30
N ARG A 187 -23.96 49.97 13.62
CA ARG A 187 -24.52 51.15 14.29
C ARG A 187 -23.59 52.36 14.26
N GLN A 188 -22.28 52.12 14.18
CA GLN A 188 -21.26 53.16 13.98
C GLN A 188 -21.18 53.62 12.51
N GLY A 189 -22.00 53.06 11.60
CA GLY A 189 -22.10 53.50 10.21
C GLY A 189 -21.16 52.81 9.24
N LEU A 190 -20.41 51.77 9.68
CA LEU A 190 -19.50 51.05 8.80
C LEU A 190 -20.25 50.16 7.78
N THR A 191 -19.75 50.16 6.57
CA THR A 191 -20.19 49.24 5.51
C THR A 191 -19.78 47.80 5.82
N ILE A 192 -20.40 46.81 5.16
CA ILE A 192 -20.06 45.39 5.31
C ILE A 192 -18.60 45.14 4.95
N GLN A 193 -18.09 45.82 3.95
CA GLN A 193 -16.70 45.73 3.52
C GLN A 193 -15.73 46.24 4.60
N GLU A 194 -15.96 47.43 5.13
CA GLU A 194 -15.16 47.99 6.22
C GLU A 194 -15.23 47.13 7.49
N ILE A 195 -16.39 46.54 7.80
CA ILE A 195 -16.54 45.60 8.91
C ILE A 195 -15.72 44.34 8.67
N SER A 196 -15.68 43.81 7.43
CA SER A 196 -14.90 42.61 7.09
C SER A 196 -13.39 42.90 7.25
N GLU A 197 -12.94 44.08 6.87
CA GLU A 197 -11.56 44.53 7.02
C GLU A 197 -11.22 44.77 8.50
N ALA A 198 -12.06 45.48 9.25
CA ALA A 198 -11.87 45.75 10.67
C ALA A 198 -11.83 44.49 11.54
N LEU A 199 -12.59 43.48 11.16
CA LEU A 199 -12.64 42.18 11.85
C LEU A 199 -11.69 41.12 11.25
N ASN A 200 -10.90 41.51 10.26
CA ASN A 200 -9.99 40.63 9.52
C ASN A 200 -10.67 39.28 9.11
N CYS A 201 -11.85 39.37 8.53
CA CYS A 201 -12.63 38.22 8.11
C CYS A 201 -13.21 38.43 6.71
N GLY A 202 -13.55 37.33 6.02
CA GLY A 202 -14.17 37.44 4.68
C GLY A 202 -15.57 38.01 4.74
N ILE A 203 -15.97 38.81 3.74
CA ILE A 203 -17.32 39.43 3.59
C ILE A 203 -18.43 38.39 3.79
N ASN A 204 -18.27 37.19 3.19
CA ASN A 204 -19.21 36.07 3.35
C ASN A 204 -19.39 35.63 4.82
N THR A 205 -18.36 35.82 5.66
CA THR A 205 -18.45 35.54 7.11
C THR A 205 -19.35 36.53 7.78
N VAL A 206 -19.27 37.82 7.42
CA VAL A 206 -20.13 38.89 7.94
C VAL A 206 -21.58 38.65 7.54
N TYR A 207 -21.86 38.37 6.26
CA TYR A 207 -23.22 38.04 5.78
C TYR A 207 -23.82 36.81 6.51
N ARG A 208 -23.04 35.73 6.63
CA ARG A 208 -23.49 34.54 7.33
C ARG A 208 -23.78 34.76 8.82
N ARG A 209 -23.00 35.61 9.50
CA ARG A 209 -23.23 35.96 10.92
C ARG A 209 -24.45 36.82 11.11
N LEU A 210 -24.76 37.68 10.15
CA LEU A 210 -25.98 38.49 10.13
C LEU A 210 -27.23 37.72 9.71
N GLY A 211 -27.08 36.49 9.17
CA GLY A 211 -28.19 35.69 8.64
C GLY A 211 -28.73 36.19 7.28
N ILE A 212 -27.93 36.98 6.56
CA ILE A 212 -28.29 37.50 5.24
C ILE A 212 -27.67 36.60 4.17
N LYS A 213 -28.45 36.20 3.19
CA LYS A 213 -27.92 35.51 2.01
C LYS A 213 -27.14 36.51 1.16
N ALA A 214 -25.90 36.18 0.80
CA ALA A 214 -25.07 36.98 -0.09
C ALA A 214 -25.60 36.93 -1.52
#